data_2a6c59b02fbd2e4525b1a98f7fe9243a
#
_entry.id   2a6c59b02fbd2e4525b1a98f7fe9243a
#
_cell.length_a   1.000
_cell.length_b   1.000
_cell.length_c   1.000
_cell.angle_alpha   90.00
_cell.angle_beta   90.00
_cell.angle_gamma   90.00
#
_symmetry.space_group_name_H-M   'P 1'
#
loop_
_entity.id
_entity.type
_entity.pdbx_description
1 polymer ?
#
loop_
_entity_poly.entity_id
_entity_poly.type
_entity_poly.pdbx_seq_one_letter_code
_entity_poly.pdbx_strand_id
1 'polypeptide(L)'
;TVAVVVILLSGMAAYVLTRYKFKGKGVLLALLYAGMMFPIYSTIIPVFRLESAWGLVNTNSVGAHLLSVILPQIAGNMSFAIIVLSSYIQGLPVELEEAAYMEGCNIFQIYFKVIMPLSKPSFVTVGIFSFLWSYNDLFTQMFFLRTKENWAITVLLNNISSKEGVNYGMLFASVTLIVVPVLVVYLCLQKYII
;
A
#
# COMPACT_ATOMS: atom_id res chain seq x y z
N THR A 1 7.61 -4.64 0.73
CA THR A 1 7.21 -4.47 2.16
C THR A 1 5.87 -3.75 2.26
N VAL A 2 5.70 -2.54 1.70
CA VAL A 2 4.44 -1.74 1.78
C VAL A 2 3.23 -2.56 1.38
N ALA A 3 3.20 -3.12 0.16
CA ALA A 3 2.05 -3.88 -0.34
C ALA A 3 1.66 -5.06 0.57
N VAL A 4 2.64 -5.80 1.12
CA VAL A 4 2.37 -6.93 2.02
C VAL A 4 1.70 -6.46 3.32
N VAL A 5 2.23 -5.39 3.92
CA VAL A 5 1.68 -4.83 5.16
C VAL A 5 0.28 -4.27 4.93
N VAL A 6 0.08 -3.54 3.83
CA VAL A 6 -1.25 -3.01 3.44
C VAL A 6 -2.25 -4.15 3.28
N ILE A 7 -1.91 -5.21 2.53
CA ILE A 7 -2.79 -6.37 2.33
C ILE A 7 -3.20 -7.00 3.67
N LEU A 8 -2.25 -7.25 4.55
CA LEU A 8 -2.51 -7.91 5.83
C LEU A 8 -3.41 -7.06 6.74
N LEU A 9 -3.04 -5.79 6.94
CA LEU A 9 -3.77 -4.90 7.84
C LEU A 9 -5.14 -4.52 7.28
N SER A 10 -5.21 -4.16 5.99
CA SER A 10 -6.48 -3.78 5.37
C SER A 10 -7.45 -4.94 5.23
N GLY A 11 -6.95 -6.16 4.99
CA GLY A 11 -7.80 -7.34 4.92
C GLY A 11 -8.48 -7.66 6.25
N MET A 12 -7.73 -7.63 7.34
CA MET A 12 -8.29 -7.83 8.69
C MET A 12 -9.28 -6.71 9.04
N ALA A 13 -8.94 -5.46 8.77
CA ALA A 13 -9.82 -4.32 9.00
C ALA A 13 -11.10 -4.40 8.17
N ALA A 14 -10.99 -4.72 6.88
CA ALA A 14 -12.11 -4.88 5.97
C ALA A 14 -13.07 -6.00 6.42
N TYR A 15 -12.53 -7.13 6.87
CA TYR A 15 -13.33 -8.22 7.41
C TYR A 15 -14.16 -7.79 8.63
N VAL A 16 -13.50 -7.16 9.61
CA VAL A 16 -14.19 -6.66 10.81
C VAL A 16 -15.22 -5.59 10.45
N LEU A 17 -14.86 -4.65 9.60
CA LEU A 17 -15.78 -3.59 9.17
C LEU A 17 -16.96 -4.10 8.36
N THR A 18 -16.83 -5.23 7.67
CA THR A 18 -17.92 -5.77 6.87
C THR A 18 -18.86 -6.62 7.73
N ARG A 19 -18.33 -7.53 8.52
CA ARG A 19 -19.09 -8.59 9.21
C ARG A 19 -19.60 -8.21 10.58
N TYR A 20 -18.91 -7.30 11.29
CA TYR A 20 -19.28 -6.98 12.66
C TYR A 20 -19.99 -5.64 12.77
N LYS A 21 -20.95 -5.60 13.72
CA LYS A 21 -21.66 -4.37 14.11
C LYS A 21 -21.08 -3.88 15.45
N PHE A 22 -20.56 -2.66 15.46
CA PHE A 22 -20.06 -2.03 16.69
C PHE A 22 -20.33 -0.52 16.68
N LYS A 23 -20.33 0.09 17.87
CA LYS A 23 -20.53 1.53 18.02
C LYS A 23 -19.35 2.29 17.38
N GLY A 24 -19.64 3.31 16.58
CA GLY A 24 -18.61 4.10 15.92
C GLY A 24 -18.18 3.61 14.52
N LYS A 25 -18.68 2.46 14.04
CA LYS A 25 -18.37 1.94 12.68
C LYS A 25 -18.61 2.98 11.59
N GLY A 26 -19.76 3.70 11.66
CA GLY A 26 -20.08 4.74 10.67
C GLY A 26 -19.09 5.90 10.65
N VAL A 27 -18.62 6.33 11.84
CA VAL A 27 -17.59 7.38 11.95
C VAL A 27 -16.27 6.90 11.37
N LEU A 28 -15.85 5.67 11.68
CA LEU A 28 -14.63 5.10 11.14
C LEU A 28 -14.66 4.98 9.62
N LEU A 29 -15.79 4.53 9.04
CA LEU A 29 -15.97 4.49 7.58
C LEU A 29 -15.92 5.90 6.99
N ALA A 30 -16.59 6.88 7.60
CA ALA A 30 -16.54 8.27 7.14
C ALA A 30 -15.11 8.84 7.17
N LEU A 31 -14.32 8.53 8.19
CA LEU A 31 -12.91 8.91 8.27
C LEU A 31 -12.05 8.24 7.18
N LEU A 32 -12.30 6.97 6.86
CA LEU A 32 -11.62 6.28 5.77
C LEU A 32 -11.94 6.91 4.41
N TYR A 33 -13.22 7.22 4.15
CA TYR A 33 -13.60 7.92 2.92
C TYR A 33 -13.02 9.35 2.86
N ALA A 34 -13.06 10.08 3.96
CA ALA A 34 -12.46 11.42 4.04
C ALA A 34 -10.94 11.35 3.79
N GLY A 35 -10.26 10.32 4.32
CA GLY A 35 -8.82 10.11 4.10
C GLY A 35 -8.44 9.95 2.63
N MET A 36 -9.32 9.35 1.81
CA MET A 36 -9.10 9.26 0.35
C MET A 36 -9.27 10.58 -0.38
N MET A 37 -10.04 11.52 0.18
CA MET A 37 -10.27 12.83 -0.43
C MET A 37 -9.12 13.80 -0.20
N PHE A 38 -8.27 13.54 0.78
CA PHE A 38 -7.12 14.40 1.04
C PHE A 38 -6.02 14.19 -0.01
N PRO A 39 -5.53 15.27 -0.66
CA PRO A 39 -4.39 15.18 -1.56
C PRO A 39 -3.14 14.74 -0.78
N ILE A 40 -2.60 13.57 -1.12
CA ILE A 40 -1.47 12.98 -0.39
C ILE A 40 -0.26 13.92 -0.33
N TYR A 41 -0.03 14.70 -1.37
CA TYR A 41 1.09 15.64 -1.43
C TYR A 41 0.95 16.84 -0.51
N SER A 42 -0.26 17.22 -0.10
CA SER A 42 -0.45 18.30 0.87
C SER A 42 -0.05 17.90 2.28
N THR A 43 0.04 16.61 2.55
CA THR A 43 0.41 16.06 3.86
C THR A 43 1.92 15.81 4.02
N ILE A 44 2.72 15.94 2.95
CA ILE A 44 4.17 15.65 2.98
C ILE A 44 4.90 16.44 4.07
N ILE A 45 4.68 17.76 4.14
CA ILE A 45 5.39 18.61 5.12
C ILE A 45 4.99 18.31 6.57
N PRO A 46 3.68 18.19 6.92
CA PRO A 46 3.28 17.77 8.26
C PRO A 46 3.83 16.41 8.66
N VAL A 47 3.76 15.42 7.77
CA VAL A 47 4.27 14.06 8.02
C VAL A 47 5.79 14.07 8.19
N PHE A 48 6.51 14.81 7.34
CA PHE A 48 7.96 14.98 7.48
C PHE A 48 8.35 15.56 8.85
N ARG A 49 7.63 16.59 9.33
CA ARG A 49 7.87 17.16 10.65
C ARG A 49 7.62 16.16 11.78
N LEU A 50 6.55 15.38 11.67
CA LEU A 50 6.21 14.35 12.64
C LEU A 50 7.30 13.27 12.72
N GLU A 51 7.73 12.76 11.58
CA GLU A 51 8.76 11.72 11.51
C GLU A 51 10.16 12.24 11.86
N SER A 52 10.43 13.52 11.58
CA SER A 52 11.64 14.19 12.06
C SER A 52 11.66 14.29 13.59
N ALA A 53 10.51 14.57 14.21
CA ALA A 53 10.37 14.56 15.68
C ALA A 53 10.55 13.15 16.28
N TRP A 54 10.20 12.10 15.54
CA TRP A 54 10.45 10.70 15.91
C TRP A 54 11.88 10.23 15.64
N GLY A 55 12.73 11.08 15.04
CA GLY A 55 14.12 10.74 14.70
C GLY A 55 14.28 9.78 13.52
N LEU A 56 13.22 9.60 12.68
CA LEU A 56 13.27 8.69 11.55
C LEU A 56 13.96 9.28 10.32
N VAL A 57 13.90 10.59 10.13
CA VAL A 57 14.36 11.26 8.89
C VAL A 57 15.81 11.73 8.98
N ASN A 58 16.24 12.24 10.15
CA ASN A 58 17.57 12.84 10.35
C ASN A 58 18.48 11.88 11.15
N THR A 59 18.72 10.70 10.62
CA THR A 59 19.52 9.65 11.26
C THR A 59 20.49 9.03 10.27
N ASN A 60 21.55 8.40 10.75
CA ASN A 60 22.46 7.61 9.90
C ASN A 60 21.98 6.15 9.76
N SER A 61 20.85 5.79 10.33
CA SER A 61 20.30 4.44 10.24
C SER A 61 19.53 4.23 8.94
N VAL A 62 19.98 3.32 8.10
CA VAL A 62 19.28 2.90 6.86
C VAL A 62 17.87 2.41 7.17
N GLY A 63 17.69 1.64 8.26
CA GLY A 63 16.40 1.12 8.67
C GLY A 63 15.39 2.23 9.00
N ALA A 64 15.81 3.28 9.71
CA ALA A 64 14.95 4.42 10.02
C ALA A 64 14.56 5.20 8.76
N HIS A 65 15.50 5.43 7.84
CA HIS A 65 15.20 6.06 6.54
C HIS A 65 14.20 5.23 5.70
N LEU A 66 14.32 3.91 5.71
CA LEU A 66 13.34 3.07 5.01
C LEU A 66 11.96 3.15 5.69
N LEU A 67 11.91 3.17 7.02
CA LEU A 67 10.65 3.32 7.77
C LEU A 67 9.98 4.65 7.49
N SER A 68 10.74 5.75 7.36
CA SER A 68 10.17 7.07 7.07
C SER A 68 9.48 7.15 5.70
N VAL A 69 9.82 6.29 4.75
CA VAL A 69 9.09 6.18 3.47
C VAL A 69 7.96 5.16 3.58
N ILE A 70 8.19 4.03 4.25
CA ILE A 70 7.25 2.92 4.33
C ILE A 70 5.97 3.32 5.10
N LEU A 71 6.09 4.02 6.21
CA LEU A 71 4.95 4.38 7.06
C LEU A 71 3.92 5.29 6.36
N PRO A 72 4.31 6.42 5.74
CA PRO A 72 3.36 7.24 4.99
C PRO A 72 2.72 6.51 3.81
N GLN A 73 3.50 5.68 3.11
CA GLN A 73 2.99 4.89 1.99
C GLN A 73 1.97 3.84 2.44
N ILE A 74 2.19 3.17 3.58
CA ILE A 74 1.19 2.26 4.16
C ILE A 74 -0.08 3.04 4.49
N ALA A 75 0.05 4.14 5.24
CA ALA A 75 -1.09 4.95 5.66
C ALA A 75 -1.91 5.47 4.47
N GLY A 76 -1.25 5.98 3.44
CA GLY A 76 -1.90 6.49 2.23
C GLY A 76 -2.65 5.41 1.42
N ASN A 77 -2.17 4.17 1.44
CA ASN A 77 -2.81 3.06 0.72
C ASN A 77 -3.93 2.39 1.52
N MET A 78 -3.95 2.52 2.86
CA MET A 78 -4.87 1.78 3.74
C MET A 78 -6.34 2.04 3.44
N SER A 79 -6.75 3.30 3.27
CA SER A 79 -8.16 3.66 3.05
C SER A 79 -8.71 3.01 1.80
N PHE A 80 -8.02 3.13 0.67
CA PHE A 80 -8.39 2.49 -0.58
C PHE A 80 -8.48 0.97 -0.44
N ALA A 81 -7.45 0.36 0.15
CA ALA A 81 -7.37 -1.08 0.32
C ALA A 81 -8.53 -1.63 1.17
N ILE A 82 -8.85 -0.96 2.30
CA ILE A 82 -9.95 -1.36 3.17
C ILE A 82 -11.29 -1.25 2.44
N ILE A 83 -11.53 -0.18 1.68
CA ILE A 83 -12.79 0.01 0.97
C ILE A 83 -12.98 -1.03 -0.12
N VAL A 84 -11.96 -1.29 -0.94
CA VAL A 84 -12.01 -2.30 -2.01
C VAL A 84 -12.24 -3.69 -1.43
N LEU A 85 -11.48 -4.08 -0.41
CA LEU A 85 -11.65 -5.39 0.24
C LEU A 85 -12.99 -5.51 0.94
N SER A 86 -13.47 -4.46 1.61
CA SER A 86 -14.79 -4.46 2.25
C SER A 86 -15.90 -4.68 1.25
N SER A 87 -15.86 -4.00 0.09
CA SER A 87 -16.86 -4.18 -0.97
C SER A 87 -16.89 -5.61 -1.50
N TYR A 88 -15.72 -6.22 -1.69
CA TYR A 88 -15.63 -7.60 -2.16
C TYR A 88 -16.15 -8.60 -1.10
N ILE A 89 -15.70 -8.47 0.16
CA ILE A 89 -16.11 -9.34 1.27
C ILE A 89 -17.61 -9.23 1.52
N GLN A 90 -18.20 -8.04 1.33
CA GLN A 90 -19.65 -7.84 1.47
C GLN A 90 -20.45 -8.67 0.48
N GLY A 91 -19.91 -8.93 -0.71
CA GLY A 91 -20.53 -9.77 -1.73
C GLY A 91 -20.44 -11.28 -1.46
N LEU A 92 -19.63 -11.72 -0.50
CA LEU A 92 -19.54 -13.14 -0.15
C LEU A 92 -20.71 -13.56 0.75
N PRO A 93 -21.33 -14.74 0.48
CA PRO A 93 -22.40 -15.32 1.29
C PRO A 93 -21.94 -15.51 2.75
N VAL A 94 -22.77 -15.08 3.70
CA VAL A 94 -22.48 -15.21 5.15
C VAL A 94 -22.54 -16.67 5.58
N GLU A 95 -23.33 -17.47 4.91
CA GLU A 95 -23.55 -18.90 5.14
C GLU A 95 -22.24 -19.71 5.12
N LEU A 96 -21.23 -19.26 4.36
CA LEU A 96 -19.91 -19.89 4.33
C LEU A 96 -19.16 -19.72 5.68
N GLU A 97 -19.35 -18.59 6.34
CA GLU A 97 -18.77 -18.33 7.66
C GLU A 97 -19.52 -19.07 8.75
N GLU A 98 -20.85 -19.12 8.64
CA GLU A 98 -21.70 -19.87 9.56
C GLU A 98 -21.38 -21.37 9.51
N ALA A 99 -21.21 -21.95 8.30
CA ALA A 99 -20.80 -23.32 8.14
C ALA A 99 -19.43 -23.59 8.79
N ALA A 100 -18.45 -22.75 8.54
CA ALA A 100 -17.14 -22.88 9.16
C ALA A 100 -17.19 -22.74 10.69
N TYR A 101 -18.06 -21.87 11.21
CA TYR A 101 -18.27 -21.73 12.64
C TYR A 101 -18.88 -23.00 13.24
N MET A 102 -19.85 -23.62 12.57
CA MET A 102 -20.44 -24.90 12.99
C MET A 102 -19.44 -26.05 13.00
N GLU A 103 -18.42 -26.00 12.14
CA GLU A 103 -17.28 -26.92 12.15
C GLU A 103 -16.22 -26.63 13.23
N GLY A 104 -16.49 -25.64 14.11
CA GLY A 104 -15.62 -25.30 15.24
C GLY A 104 -14.46 -24.35 14.89
N CYS A 105 -14.49 -23.69 13.73
CA CYS A 105 -13.49 -22.70 13.39
C CYS A 105 -13.63 -21.44 14.23
N ASN A 106 -12.54 -20.91 14.76
CA ASN A 106 -12.50 -19.58 15.37
C ASN A 106 -12.42 -18.48 14.31
N ILE A 107 -12.63 -17.22 14.72
CA ILE A 107 -12.67 -16.04 13.83
C ILE A 107 -11.42 -15.92 12.94
N PHE A 108 -10.23 -16.17 13.49
CA PHE A 108 -8.98 -16.13 12.70
C PHE A 108 -8.92 -17.26 11.68
N GLN A 109 -9.39 -18.45 12.05
CA GLN A 109 -9.47 -19.60 11.14
C GLN A 109 -10.46 -19.32 10.00
N ILE A 110 -11.62 -18.74 10.30
CA ILE A 110 -12.60 -18.34 9.29
C ILE A 110 -11.98 -17.31 8.35
N TYR A 111 -11.33 -16.28 8.89
CA TYR A 111 -10.67 -15.27 8.07
C TYR A 111 -9.60 -15.87 7.15
N PHE A 112 -8.64 -16.63 7.69
CA PHE A 112 -7.51 -17.12 6.91
C PHE A 112 -7.84 -18.32 6.02
N LYS A 113 -8.78 -19.19 6.42
CA LYS A 113 -9.11 -20.42 5.68
C LYS A 113 -10.29 -20.29 4.74
N VAL A 114 -11.19 -19.33 4.97
CA VAL A 114 -12.42 -19.15 4.16
C VAL A 114 -12.41 -17.80 3.44
N ILE A 115 -12.40 -16.69 4.17
CA ILE A 115 -12.59 -15.36 3.60
C ILE A 115 -11.40 -14.94 2.73
N MET A 116 -10.19 -15.07 3.23
CA MET A 116 -8.99 -14.64 2.50
C MET A 116 -8.79 -15.42 1.18
N PRO A 117 -8.92 -16.76 1.15
CA PRO A 117 -8.83 -17.51 -0.11
C PRO A 117 -9.93 -17.17 -1.11
N LEU A 118 -11.18 -17.01 -0.66
CA LEU A 118 -12.30 -16.63 -1.51
C LEU A 118 -12.18 -15.20 -2.06
N SER A 119 -11.55 -14.31 -1.28
CA SER A 119 -11.29 -12.93 -1.67
C SER A 119 -9.96 -12.73 -2.43
N LYS A 120 -9.26 -13.81 -2.80
CA LYS A 120 -7.96 -13.75 -3.47
C LYS A 120 -7.90 -12.75 -4.64
N PRO A 121 -8.88 -12.66 -5.56
CA PRO A 121 -8.82 -11.68 -6.64
C PRO A 121 -8.73 -10.23 -6.14
N SER A 122 -9.51 -9.88 -5.13
CA SER A 122 -9.50 -8.54 -4.54
C SER A 122 -8.19 -8.24 -3.79
N PHE A 123 -7.64 -9.23 -3.08
CA PHE A 123 -6.33 -9.09 -2.43
C PHE A 123 -5.21 -8.87 -3.45
N VAL A 124 -5.23 -9.59 -4.56
CA VAL A 124 -4.26 -9.40 -5.64
C VAL A 124 -4.39 -8.01 -6.25
N THR A 125 -5.62 -7.56 -6.51
CA THR A 125 -5.88 -6.21 -7.02
C THR A 125 -5.32 -5.13 -6.10
N VAL A 126 -5.64 -5.18 -4.82
CA VAL A 126 -5.09 -4.25 -3.81
C VAL A 126 -3.56 -4.33 -3.76
N GLY A 127 -3.00 -5.52 -3.82
CA GLY A 127 -1.56 -5.73 -3.83
C GLY A 127 -0.86 -5.08 -5.01
N ILE A 128 -1.42 -5.22 -6.21
CA ILE A 128 -0.89 -4.58 -7.43
C ILE A 128 -0.94 -3.06 -7.31
N PHE A 129 -2.08 -2.49 -6.93
CA PHE A 129 -2.19 -1.03 -6.78
C PHE A 129 -1.25 -0.49 -5.69
N SER A 130 -1.19 -1.13 -4.54
CA SER A 130 -0.27 -0.73 -3.47
C SER A 130 1.21 -0.84 -3.89
N PHE A 131 1.56 -1.85 -4.68
CA PHE A 131 2.89 -1.98 -5.25
C PHE A 131 3.17 -0.84 -6.24
N LEU A 132 2.26 -0.61 -7.20
CA LEU A 132 2.44 0.41 -8.24
C LEU A 132 2.56 1.81 -7.64
N TRP A 133 1.69 2.16 -6.70
CA TRP A 133 1.73 3.46 -6.05
C TRP A 133 2.99 3.65 -5.22
N SER A 134 3.39 2.65 -4.43
CA SER A 134 4.62 2.72 -3.64
C SER A 134 5.88 2.77 -4.53
N TYR A 135 5.90 2.02 -5.63
CA TYR A 135 7.01 1.98 -6.56
C TYR A 135 7.18 3.30 -7.33
N ASN A 136 6.07 3.91 -7.77
CA ASN A 136 6.09 5.14 -8.56
C ASN A 136 6.05 6.43 -7.72
N ASP A 137 6.08 6.33 -6.39
CA ASP A 137 5.99 7.48 -5.49
C ASP A 137 7.32 8.23 -5.43
N LEU A 138 7.52 9.12 -6.40
CA LEU A 138 8.71 9.97 -6.47
C LEU A 138 8.78 10.98 -5.31
N PHE A 139 7.65 11.64 -5.01
CA PHE A 139 7.65 12.80 -4.11
C PHE A 139 7.95 12.41 -2.66
N THR A 140 7.27 11.42 -2.11
CA THR A 140 7.57 10.94 -0.76
C THR A 140 9.02 10.47 -0.66
N GLN A 141 9.47 9.66 -1.63
CA GLN A 141 10.84 9.15 -1.65
C GLN A 141 11.87 10.29 -1.74
N MET A 142 11.66 11.31 -2.57
CA MET A 142 12.56 12.44 -2.72
C MET A 142 12.65 13.31 -1.46
N PHE A 143 11.54 13.48 -0.74
CA PHE A 143 11.50 14.28 0.48
C PHE A 143 12.12 13.59 1.69
N PHE A 144 11.92 12.27 1.81
CA PHE A 144 12.32 11.50 2.99
C PHE A 144 13.69 10.83 2.85
N LEU A 145 14.09 10.40 1.63
CA LEU A 145 15.39 9.79 1.37
C LEU A 145 16.43 10.87 1.00
N ARG A 146 17.06 11.45 2.00
CA ARG A 146 17.99 12.56 1.79
C ARG A 146 19.40 12.15 1.40
N THR A 147 19.85 10.95 1.77
CA THR A 147 21.18 10.42 1.46
C THR A 147 21.17 9.68 0.13
N LYS A 148 22.15 9.95 -0.73
CA LYS A 148 22.24 9.36 -2.09
C LYS A 148 22.25 7.84 -2.08
N GLU A 149 22.90 7.25 -1.07
CA GLU A 149 23.02 5.80 -0.90
C GLU A 149 21.66 5.12 -0.69
N ASN A 150 20.66 5.86 -0.21
CA ASN A 150 19.32 5.35 0.09
C ASN A 150 18.26 5.72 -0.96
N TRP A 151 18.66 6.42 -2.04
CA TRP A 151 17.72 6.85 -3.06
C TRP A 151 17.04 5.66 -3.74
N ALA A 152 15.74 5.74 -3.87
CA ALA A 152 14.97 4.81 -4.69
C ALA A 152 15.23 5.06 -6.18
N ILE A 153 14.96 4.06 -7.01
CA ILE A 153 15.23 4.08 -8.45
C ILE A 153 14.53 5.24 -9.17
N THR A 154 13.34 5.63 -8.72
CA THR A 154 12.57 6.77 -9.25
C THR A 154 13.26 8.11 -8.97
N VAL A 155 13.86 8.27 -7.77
CA VAL A 155 14.62 9.46 -7.38
C VAL A 155 15.92 9.54 -8.17
N LEU A 156 16.61 8.40 -8.37
CA LEU A 156 17.81 8.33 -9.20
C LEU A 156 17.52 8.75 -10.64
N LEU A 157 16.43 8.26 -11.25
CA LEU A 157 16.03 8.64 -12.60
C LEU A 157 15.77 10.15 -12.71
N ASN A 158 15.03 10.71 -11.76
CA ASN A 158 14.75 12.15 -11.73
C ASN A 158 16.04 12.98 -11.64
N ASN A 159 17.02 12.52 -10.88
CA ASN A 159 18.32 13.19 -10.74
C ASN A 159 19.15 13.14 -12.04
N ILE A 160 19.14 12.00 -12.74
CA ILE A 160 19.81 11.83 -14.04
C ILE A 160 19.21 12.79 -15.08
N SER A 161 17.87 12.89 -15.11
CA SER A 161 17.17 13.79 -16.04
C SER A 161 17.44 15.28 -15.81
N SER A 162 17.75 15.66 -14.56
CA SER A 162 17.82 17.08 -14.15
C SER A 162 19.21 17.69 -14.20
N LYS A 163 20.30 16.91 -14.19
CA LYS A 163 21.65 17.44 -13.91
C LYS A 163 22.58 17.58 -15.12
N GLU A 164 22.42 16.81 -16.16
CA GLU A 164 23.47 16.72 -17.19
C GLU A 164 22.90 16.88 -18.59
N GLY A 165 22.26 17.94 -18.96
CA GLY A 165 21.77 18.06 -20.33
C GLY A 165 21.41 16.66 -20.90
N VAL A 166 20.29 16.44 -21.44
CA VAL A 166 19.63 15.12 -21.64
C VAL A 166 20.56 14.13 -22.37
N ASN A 167 21.27 13.28 -21.64
CA ASN A 167 21.88 12.08 -22.23
C ASN A 167 20.77 11.05 -22.48
N TYR A 168 20.19 11.10 -23.67
CA TYR A 168 19.05 10.25 -24.05
C TYR A 168 19.36 8.76 -23.91
N GLY A 169 20.61 8.31 -24.19
CA GLY A 169 20.98 6.91 -24.02
C GLY A 169 20.86 6.44 -22.57
N MET A 170 21.40 7.21 -21.64
CA MET A 170 21.31 6.92 -20.21
C MET A 170 19.87 7.04 -19.69
N LEU A 171 19.12 8.02 -20.18
CA LEU A 171 17.70 8.19 -19.84
C LEU A 171 16.88 6.96 -20.25
N PHE A 172 16.97 6.54 -21.51
CA PHE A 172 16.20 5.39 -22.00
C PHE A 172 16.60 4.09 -21.33
N ALA A 173 17.89 3.87 -21.07
CA ALA A 173 18.35 2.70 -20.32
C ALA A 173 17.77 2.67 -18.91
N SER A 174 17.75 3.81 -18.21
CA SER A 174 17.20 3.93 -16.86
C SER A 174 15.68 3.72 -16.83
N VAL A 175 14.95 4.30 -17.79
CA VAL A 175 13.50 4.08 -17.94
C VAL A 175 13.20 2.61 -18.18
N THR A 176 13.96 1.95 -19.05
CA THR A 176 13.79 0.52 -19.32
C THR A 176 13.95 -0.32 -18.04
N LEU A 177 14.99 -0.04 -17.25
CA LEU A 177 15.23 -0.73 -15.98
C LEU A 177 14.10 -0.53 -14.98
N ILE A 178 13.46 0.63 -14.98
CA ILE A 178 12.33 0.93 -14.08
C ILE A 178 11.04 0.24 -14.53
N VAL A 179 10.80 0.19 -15.84
CA VAL A 179 9.56 -0.38 -16.40
C VAL A 179 9.54 -1.91 -16.29
N VAL A 180 10.68 -2.58 -16.45
CA VAL A 180 10.76 -4.05 -16.44
C VAL A 180 10.16 -4.69 -15.19
N PRO A 181 10.51 -4.29 -13.95
CA PRO A 181 9.90 -4.88 -12.74
C PRO A 181 8.39 -4.70 -12.69
N VAL A 182 7.88 -3.55 -13.13
CA VAL A 182 6.43 -3.26 -13.17
C VAL A 182 5.73 -4.20 -14.15
N LEU A 183 6.29 -4.37 -15.35
CA LEU A 183 5.76 -5.28 -16.36
C LEU A 183 5.77 -6.73 -15.87
N VAL A 184 6.85 -7.18 -15.23
CA VAL A 184 6.94 -8.54 -14.68
C VAL A 184 5.85 -8.77 -13.64
N VAL A 185 5.68 -7.86 -12.69
CA VAL A 185 4.62 -7.97 -11.66
C VAL A 185 3.24 -7.98 -12.31
N TYR A 186 3.00 -7.08 -13.27
CA TYR A 186 1.73 -7.03 -14.00
C TYR A 186 1.43 -8.32 -14.75
N LEU A 187 2.37 -8.81 -15.56
CA LEU A 187 2.20 -10.05 -16.36
C LEU A 187 1.97 -11.28 -15.47
N CYS A 188 2.62 -11.37 -14.31
CA CYS A 188 2.42 -12.46 -13.37
C CYS A 188 1.05 -12.43 -12.71
N LEU A 189 0.52 -11.23 -12.42
CA LEU A 189 -0.67 -11.05 -11.61
C LEU A 189 -1.93 -10.71 -12.41
N GLN A 190 -1.82 -10.29 -13.68
CA GLN A 190 -2.95 -9.89 -14.54
C GLN A 190 -4.08 -10.95 -14.63
N LYS A 191 -3.73 -12.22 -14.57
CA LYS A 191 -4.72 -13.31 -14.60
C LYS A 191 -5.65 -13.36 -13.38
N TYR A 192 -5.36 -12.61 -12.33
CA TYR A 192 -6.18 -12.49 -11.14
C TYR A 192 -6.93 -11.16 -11.06
N ILE A 193 -6.71 -10.25 -12.03
CA ILE A 193 -7.43 -8.99 -12.16
C ILE A 193 -8.62 -9.28 -13.08
N ILE A 194 -9.78 -9.45 -12.50
CA ILE A 194 -11.04 -9.60 -13.25
C ILE A 194 -12.00 -8.58 -12.72
#